data_e0e63a4126e0b7206246a64383bac73d
#
_entry.id   e0e63a4126e0b7206246a64383bac73d
#
_cell.length_a   1.000
_cell.length_b   1.000
_cell.length_c   1.000
_cell.angle_alpha   90.00
_cell.angle_beta   90.00
_cell.angle_gamma   90.00
#
_symmetry.space_group_name_H-M   'P 1'
#
loop_
_entity.id
_entity.type
_entity.pdbx_description
1 polymer ?
#
loop_
_entity_poly.entity_id
_entity_poly.type
_entity_poly.pdbx_seq_one_letter_code
_entity_poly.pdbx_strand_id
1 'polypeptide(L)'
;MKQDNRTTFEDNIDLIDVEINKRRGKWNLSVLAWMDFQDVSQILRIHIYKKWHLFDATKPLGPWLNRIISNQIKNLIRNNYGNFCRPCLKCAAAEGGDLCAIYGKQDNECPLYANWELTKKSAHDAKLPVPLENHSQEVYSLDSNSIDVAATAIKLHERMKVL
;
A
#
# COMPACT_ATOMS: atom_id res chain seq x y z
N MET A 1 -31.67 -8.00 23.08
CA MET A 1 -31.09 -7.08 22.11
C MET A 1 -31.72 -7.38 20.76
N LYS A 2 -32.48 -6.44 20.19
CA LYS A 2 -33.14 -6.61 18.89
C LYS A 2 -32.05 -6.69 17.83
N GLN A 3 -31.94 -7.80 17.10
CA GLN A 3 -31.16 -7.88 15.88
C GLN A 3 -31.82 -6.96 14.85
N ASP A 4 -31.18 -5.85 14.58
CA ASP A 4 -31.55 -4.95 13.49
C ASP A 4 -31.30 -5.72 12.19
N ASN A 5 -32.39 -6.03 11.49
CA ASN A 5 -32.38 -6.86 10.28
C ASN A 5 -31.93 -6.02 9.05
N ARG A 6 -30.84 -5.29 9.19
CA ARG A 6 -30.25 -4.49 8.13
C ARG A 6 -29.50 -5.41 7.19
N THR A 7 -30.03 -5.63 6.01
CA THR A 7 -29.52 -6.59 5.04
C THR A 7 -28.61 -5.97 3.98
N THR A 8 -28.63 -4.66 3.80
CA THR A 8 -27.79 -3.96 2.81
C THR A 8 -26.48 -3.47 3.42
N PHE A 9 -25.47 -3.25 2.57
CA PHE A 9 -24.19 -2.67 3.01
C PHE A 9 -24.37 -1.23 3.52
N GLU A 10 -25.22 -0.46 2.83
CA GLU A 10 -25.50 0.93 3.14
C GLU A 10 -26.11 1.11 4.52
N ASP A 11 -27.03 0.22 4.91
CA ASP A 11 -27.67 0.24 6.24
C ASP A 11 -26.68 -0.04 7.38
N ASN A 12 -25.55 -0.67 7.07
CA ASN A 12 -24.54 -1.10 8.05
C ASN A 12 -23.25 -0.27 8.00
N ILE A 13 -23.18 0.78 7.19
CA ILE A 13 -21.94 1.55 6.99
C ILE A 13 -21.40 2.15 8.27
N ASP A 14 -22.26 2.64 9.16
CA ASP A 14 -21.88 3.21 10.46
C ASP A 14 -21.26 2.14 11.37
N LEU A 15 -21.82 0.93 11.37
CA LEU A 15 -21.27 -0.19 12.15
C LEU A 15 -19.92 -0.65 11.60
N ILE A 16 -19.77 -0.66 10.27
CA ILE A 16 -18.51 -0.96 9.59
C ILE A 16 -17.45 0.06 9.99
N ASP A 17 -17.79 1.35 9.97
CA ASP A 17 -16.87 2.43 10.34
C ASP A 17 -16.47 2.37 11.81
N VAL A 18 -17.41 2.08 12.70
CA VAL A 18 -17.10 1.84 14.13
C VAL A 18 -16.10 0.69 14.27
N GLU A 19 -16.30 -0.44 13.55
CA GLU A 19 -15.40 -1.58 13.64
C GLU A 19 -14.00 -1.28 13.05
N ILE A 20 -13.91 -0.49 12.00
CA ILE A 20 -12.63 -0.03 11.43
C ILE A 20 -11.93 0.90 12.43
N ASN A 21 -12.65 1.90 12.96
CA ASN A 21 -12.09 2.91 13.86
C ASN A 21 -11.61 2.34 15.21
N LYS A 22 -12.22 1.30 15.73
CA LYS A 22 -11.74 0.57 16.94
C LYS A 22 -10.28 0.09 16.79
N ARG A 23 -9.78 -0.01 15.58
CA ARG A 23 -8.44 -0.54 15.28
C ARG A 23 -7.41 0.55 14.97
N ARG A 24 -7.81 1.82 14.92
CA ARG A 24 -6.96 2.95 14.54
C ARG A 24 -5.63 2.99 15.29
N GLY A 25 -5.63 2.77 16.60
CA GLY A 25 -4.41 2.77 17.41
C GLY A 25 -3.70 1.42 17.51
N LYS A 26 -4.25 0.35 16.90
CA LYS A 26 -3.73 -1.02 17.02
C LYS A 26 -2.91 -1.45 15.80
N TRP A 27 -3.01 -0.73 14.70
CA TRP A 27 -2.30 -1.06 13.48
C TRP A 27 -0.99 -0.29 13.38
N ASN A 28 0.10 -1.02 13.22
CA ASN A 28 1.36 -0.40 12.83
C ASN A 28 1.35 -0.22 11.30
N LEU A 29 0.94 0.97 10.85
CA LEU A 29 0.89 1.34 9.43
C LEU A 29 2.21 1.89 8.90
N SER A 30 3.25 2.00 9.73
CA SER A 30 4.58 2.47 9.31
C SER A 30 5.18 1.64 8.16
N VAL A 31 4.72 0.40 8.02
CA VAL A 31 5.09 -0.50 6.92
C VAL A 31 4.45 -0.08 5.59
N LEU A 32 3.37 0.72 5.63
CA LEU A 32 2.66 1.27 4.49
C LEU A 32 2.90 2.79 4.46
N ALA A 33 4.16 3.20 4.31
CA ALA A 33 4.61 4.57 4.52
C ALA A 33 3.90 5.64 3.64
N TRP A 34 3.29 5.20 2.52
CA TRP A 34 2.53 6.06 1.60
C TRP A 34 1.01 6.05 1.84
N MET A 35 0.52 5.30 2.85
CA MET A 35 -0.90 5.21 3.19
C MET A 35 -1.12 5.72 4.60
N ASP A 36 -2.07 6.59 4.76
CA ASP A 36 -2.58 6.97 6.07
C ASP A 36 -3.72 6.03 6.52
N PHE A 37 -4.23 6.28 7.72
CA PHE A 37 -5.35 5.49 8.24
C PHE A 37 -6.62 5.66 7.39
N GLN A 38 -6.84 6.82 6.79
CA GLN A 38 -8.02 7.09 5.96
C GLN A 38 -7.98 6.29 4.67
N ASP A 39 -6.81 6.22 4.02
CA ASP A 39 -6.60 5.41 2.82
C ASP A 39 -6.89 3.94 3.11
N VAL A 40 -6.32 3.41 4.19
CA VAL A 40 -6.55 2.02 4.60
C VAL A 40 -8.03 1.78 4.93
N SER A 41 -8.70 2.72 5.60
CA SER A 41 -10.12 2.63 5.93
C SER A 41 -10.98 2.57 4.66
N GLN A 42 -10.66 3.38 3.66
CA GLN A 42 -11.37 3.38 2.39
C GLN A 42 -11.15 2.05 1.61
N ILE A 43 -9.93 1.55 1.57
CA ILE A 43 -9.65 0.23 0.98
C ILE A 43 -10.46 -0.87 1.67
N LEU A 44 -10.58 -0.80 3.00
CA LEU A 44 -11.36 -1.77 3.76
C LEU A 44 -12.86 -1.68 3.47
N ARG A 45 -13.44 -0.46 3.39
CA ARG A 45 -14.84 -0.27 3.01
C ARG A 45 -15.13 -0.87 1.64
N ILE A 46 -14.30 -0.57 0.64
CA ILE A 46 -14.42 -1.14 -0.72
C ILE A 46 -14.31 -2.67 -0.68
N HIS A 47 -13.38 -3.21 0.11
CA HIS A 47 -13.21 -4.65 0.23
C HIS A 47 -14.41 -5.34 0.89
N ILE A 48 -14.96 -4.75 1.94
CA ILE A 48 -16.16 -5.23 2.63
C ILE A 48 -17.36 -5.19 1.68
N TYR A 49 -17.54 -4.07 0.96
CA TYR A 49 -18.60 -3.92 -0.05
C TYR A 49 -18.55 -5.04 -1.10
N LYS A 50 -17.38 -5.25 -1.70
CA LYS A 50 -17.18 -6.31 -2.70
C LYS A 50 -17.48 -7.72 -2.17
N LYS A 51 -17.31 -7.94 -0.86
CA LYS A 51 -17.54 -9.22 -0.21
C LYS A 51 -18.88 -9.31 0.53
N TRP A 52 -19.71 -8.27 0.46
CA TRP A 52 -20.97 -8.22 1.19
C TRP A 52 -21.92 -9.37 0.83
N HIS A 53 -21.92 -9.77 -0.43
CA HIS A 53 -22.71 -10.92 -0.90
C HIS A 53 -22.36 -12.26 -0.25
N LEU A 54 -21.21 -12.35 0.45
CA LEU A 54 -20.80 -13.54 1.20
C LEU A 54 -21.21 -13.48 2.68
N PHE A 55 -21.82 -12.36 3.11
CA PHE A 55 -22.29 -12.22 4.46
C PHE A 55 -23.61 -12.93 4.66
N ASP A 56 -23.64 -13.84 5.64
CA ASP A 56 -24.83 -14.56 6.05
C ASP A 56 -25.57 -13.74 7.15
N ALA A 57 -26.69 -13.14 6.80
CA ALA A 57 -27.49 -12.28 7.70
C ALA A 57 -28.03 -13.02 8.93
N THR A 58 -27.99 -14.35 8.98
CA THR A 58 -28.37 -15.13 10.18
C THR A 58 -27.28 -15.09 11.24
N LYS A 59 -26.06 -14.66 10.89
CA LYS A 59 -24.90 -14.60 11.79
C LYS A 59 -24.60 -13.20 12.24
N PRO A 60 -23.97 -13.02 13.43
CA PRO A 60 -23.60 -11.69 13.90
C PRO A 60 -22.56 -11.04 12.99
N LEU A 61 -22.81 -9.78 12.63
CA LEU A 61 -21.99 -9.00 11.71
C LEU A 61 -20.56 -8.75 12.25
N GLY A 62 -20.42 -8.44 13.55
CA GLY A 62 -19.12 -8.07 14.15
C GLY A 62 -18.00 -9.09 13.97
N PRO A 63 -18.18 -10.38 14.28
CA PRO A 63 -17.18 -11.42 14.04
C PRO A 63 -16.80 -11.56 12.58
N TRP A 64 -17.76 -11.46 11.66
CA TRP A 64 -17.50 -11.51 10.23
C TRP A 64 -16.66 -10.32 9.76
N LEU A 65 -17.02 -9.09 10.14
CA LEU A 65 -16.23 -7.89 9.87
C LEU A 65 -14.81 -8.00 10.42
N ASN A 66 -14.67 -8.46 11.67
CA ASN A 66 -13.37 -8.64 12.29
C ASN A 66 -12.46 -9.56 11.47
N ARG A 67 -12.98 -10.66 10.97
CA ARG A 67 -12.26 -11.62 10.14
C ARG A 67 -11.87 -11.00 8.78
N ILE A 68 -12.81 -10.37 8.09
CA ILE A 68 -12.58 -9.74 6.78
C ILE A 68 -11.54 -8.62 6.88
N ILE A 69 -11.70 -7.72 7.85
CA ILE A 69 -10.79 -6.59 8.08
C ILE A 69 -9.38 -7.11 8.40
N SER A 70 -9.25 -8.05 9.35
CA SER A 70 -7.96 -8.59 9.75
C SER A 70 -7.23 -9.28 8.60
N ASN A 71 -7.95 -10.05 7.78
CA ASN A 71 -7.37 -10.71 6.62
C ASN A 71 -6.93 -9.71 5.56
N GLN A 72 -7.73 -8.67 5.31
CA GLN A 72 -7.38 -7.66 4.32
C GLN A 72 -6.17 -6.82 4.73
N ILE A 73 -6.05 -6.44 6.01
CA ILE A 73 -4.86 -5.75 6.53
C ILE A 73 -3.61 -6.62 6.35
N LYS A 74 -3.69 -7.90 6.72
CA LYS A 74 -2.56 -8.83 6.52
C LYS A 74 -2.18 -8.94 5.04
N ASN A 75 -3.16 -8.95 4.14
CA ASN A 75 -2.91 -8.97 2.70
C ASN A 75 -2.27 -7.68 2.20
N LEU A 76 -2.73 -6.51 2.66
CA LEU A 76 -2.13 -5.22 2.33
C LEU A 76 -0.66 -5.18 2.76
N ILE A 77 -0.36 -5.53 4.00
CA ILE A 77 1.02 -5.57 4.51
C ILE A 77 1.86 -6.56 3.71
N ARG A 78 1.35 -7.77 3.46
CA ARG A 78 2.08 -8.79 2.72
C ARG A 78 2.35 -8.37 1.27
N ASN A 79 1.37 -7.82 0.58
CA ASN A 79 1.49 -7.45 -0.83
C ASN A 79 2.37 -6.21 -1.04
N ASN A 80 2.33 -5.26 -0.09
CA ASN A 80 3.09 -4.03 -0.23
C ASN A 80 4.49 -4.11 0.38
N TYR A 81 4.72 -4.99 1.32
CA TYR A 81 6.01 -5.09 2.00
C TYR A 81 6.52 -6.53 2.10
N GLY A 82 5.72 -7.45 2.65
CA GLY A 82 6.18 -8.78 3.05
C GLY A 82 6.68 -9.67 1.92
N ASN A 83 6.22 -9.45 0.68
CA ASN A 83 6.65 -10.22 -0.48
C ASN A 83 7.95 -9.70 -1.10
N PHE A 84 8.32 -8.46 -0.81
CA PHE A 84 9.45 -7.77 -1.42
C PHE A 84 10.57 -7.49 -0.43
N CYS A 85 10.31 -7.57 0.87
CA CYS A 85 11.32 -7.29 1.89
C CYS A 85 12.48 -8.29 1.82
N ARG A 86 13.67 -7.81 2.22
CA ARG A 86 14.87 -8.63 2.28
C ARG A 86 14.68 -9.82 3.26
N PRO A 87 15.22 -11.00 2.95
CA PRO A 87 15.04 -12.21 3.76
C PRO A 87 15.59 -12.05 5.17
N CYS A 88 16.62 -11.23 5.36
CA CYS A 88 17.26 -10.97 6.65
C CYS A 88 16.31 -10.47 7.74
N LEU A 89 15.25 -9.76 7.38
CA LEU A 89 14.24 -9.29 8.35
C LEU A 89 13.51 -10.43 9.08
N LYS A 90 13.57 -11.64 8.57
CA LYS A 90 12.96 -12.85 9.16
C LYS A 90 13.95 -13.97 9.40
N CYS A 91 15.23 -13.72 9.13
CA CYS A 91 16.29 -14.71 9.27
C CYS A 91 16.75 -14.78 10.72
N ALA A 92 16.86 -16.00 11.26
CA ALA A 92 17.37 -16.21 12.64
C ALA A 92 18.86 -15.85 12.80
N ALA A 93 19.62 -15.83 11.70
CA ALA A 93 21.03 -15.45 11.69
C ALA A 93 21.25 -13.94 11.49
N ALA A 94 20.19 -13.15 11.30
CA ALA A 94 20.30 -11.69 11.17
C ALA A 94 20.49 -11.06 12.55
N GLU A 95 21.56 -10.29 12.68
CA GLU A 95 21.83 -9.44 13.83
C GLU A 95 21.42 -8.00 13.54
N GLY A 96 21.48 -7.12 14.52
CA GLY A 96 21.09 -5.73 14.35
C GLY A 96 21.89 -5.01 13.25
N GLY A 97 21.24 -4.14 12.50
CA GLY A 97 21.83 -3.45 11.36
C GLY A 97 21.94 -4.33 10.12
N ASP A 98 23.10 -4.34 9.47
CA ASP A 98 23.38 -5.14 8.28
C ASP A 98 24.32 -6.34 8.58
N LEU A 99 24.33 -6.81 9.82
CA LEU A 99 25.17 -7.92 10.26
C LEU A 99 24.45 -9.26 10.16
N CYS A 100 25.22 -10.32 9.90
CA CYS A 100 24.76 -11.69 9.81
C CYS A 100 25.72 -12.62 10.59
N ALA A 101 25.20 -13.43 11.49
CA ALA A 101 26.02 -14.37 12.30
C ALA A 101 26.73 -15.42 11.46
N ILE A 102 26.25 -15.73 10.24
CA ILE A 102 26.83 -16.79 9.40
C ILE A 102 27.81 -16.19 8.37
N TYR A 103 27.44 -15.07 7.72
CA TYR A 103 28.19 -14.49 6.60
C TYR A 103 28.90 -13.17 6.98
N GLY A 104 28.81 -12.73 8.24
CA GLY A 104 29.34 -11.44 8.71
C GLY A 104 28.52 -10.25 8.27
N LYS A 105 28.16 -10.15 6.99
CA LYS A 105 27.30 -9.08 6.44
C LYS A 105 26.06 -9.66 5.76
N GLN A 106 25.05 -8.81 5.58
CA GLN A 106 23.83 -9.15 4.84
C GLN A 106 24.00 -8.74 3.38
N ASP A 107 24.70 -9.57 2.61
CA ASP A 107 25.08 -9.33 1.21
C ASP A 107 24.93 -10.58 0.34
N ASN A 108 25.51 -10.54 -0.87
CA ASN A 108 25.38 -11.57 -1.89
C ASN A 108 26.12 -12.87 -1.58
N GLU A 109 26.94 -12.94 -0.52
CA GLU A 109 27.54 -14.19 -0.06
C GLU A 109 26.46 -15.13 0.48
N CYS A 110 25.34 -14.57 0.99
CA CYS A 110 24.20 -15.36 1.42
C CYS A 110 23.31 -15.75 0.22
N PRO A 111 23.06 -17.03 -0.07
CA PRO A 111 22.23 -17.46 -1.20
C PRO A 111 20.80 -16.92 -1.17
N LEU A 112 20.23 -16.73 0.03
CA LEU A 112 18.89 -16.16 0.19
C LEU A 112 18.88 -14.67 -0.17
N TYR A 113 19.92 -13.94 0.21
CA TYR A 113 20.05 -12.53 -0.10
C TYR A 113 20.32 -12.33 -1.60
N ALA A 114 21.24 -13.09 -2.19
CA ALA A 114 21.54 -13.04 -3.61
C ALA A 114 20.31 -13.31 -4.50
N ASN A 115 19.51 -14.32 -4.15
CA ASN A 115 18.26 -14.60 -4.86
C ASN A 115 17.22 -13.47 -4.71
N TRP A 116 17.13 -12.87 -3.52
CA TRP A 116 16.25 -11.72 -3.31
C TRP A 116 16.72 -10.51 -4.14
N GLU A 117 18.01 -10.23 -4.14
CA GLU A 117 18.57 -9.11 -4.90
C GLU A 117 18.28 -9.23 -6.39
N LEU A 118 18.44 -10.41 -6.95
CA LEU A 118 18.16 -10.67 -8.36
C LEU A 118 16.66 -10.59 -8.70
N THR A 119 15.77 -11.02 -7.81
CA THR A 119 14.36 -11.23 -8.16
C THR A 119 13.41 -10.19 -7.62
N LYS A 120 13.73 -9.55 -6.47
CA LYS A 120 12.77 -8.74 -5.71
C LYS A 120 13.29 -7.36 -5.32
N LYS A 121 14.59 -7.12 -5.33
CA LYS A 121 15.17 -5.86 -4.88
C LYS A 121 14.66 -4.66 -5.67
N SER A 122 14.61 -4.74 -6.97
CA SER A 122 14.14 -3.62 -7.80
C SER A 122 12.67 -3.27 -7.49
N ALA A 123 11.82 -4.28 -7.30
CA ALA A 123 10.42 -4.07 -6.90
C ALA A 123 10.28 -3.59 -5.45
N HIS A 124 11.19 -3.95 -4.58
CA HIS A 124 11.27 -3.41 -3.20
C HIS A 124 11.65 -1.93 -3.24
N ASP A 125 12.71 -1.58 -3.96
CA ASP A 125 13.24 -0.22 -4.03
C ASP A 125 12.21 0.74 -4.69
N ALA A 126 11.51 0.28 -5.73
CA ALA A 126 10.42 1.03 -6.35
C ALA A 126 9.23 1.30 -5.42
N LYS A 127 9.10 0.55 -4.33
CA LYS A 127 8.02 0.74 -3.32
C LYS A 127 8.46 1.51 -2.09
N LEU A 128 9.74 1.82 -1.96
CA LEU A 128 10.22 2.66 -0.87
C LEU A 128 9.83 4.12 -1.15
N PRO A 129 9.24 4.82 -0.18
CA PRO A 129 9.01 6.25 -0.31
C PRO A 129 10.36 6.97 -0.35
N VAL A 130 10.53 7.79 -1.37
CA VAL A 130 11.72 8.65 -1.51
C VAL A 130 11.30 10.08 -1.21
N PRO A 131 12.08 10.85 -0.43
CA PRO A 131 11.80 12.26 -0.20
C PRO A 131 11.73 13.03 -1.52
N LEU A 132 10.72 13.90 -1.66
CA LEU A 132 10.50 14.68 -2.88
C LEU A 132 11.69 15.59 -3.21
N GLU A 133 12.39 16.04 -2.20
CA GLU A 133 13.60 16.88 -2.32
C GLU A 133 14.69 16.22 -3.15
N ASN A 134 14.80 14.89 -3.11
CA ASN A 134 15.79 14.15 -3.89
C ASN A 134 15.44 14.09 -5.40
N HIS A 135 14.19 14.40 -5.76
CA HIS A 135 13.68 14.39 -7.14
C HIS A 135 13.30 15.79 -7.64
N SER A 136 13.66 16.85 -6.91
CA SER A 136 13.32 18.23 -7.27
C SER A 136 13.73 18.59 -8.71
N GLN A 137 14.92 18.17 -9.14
CA GLN A 137 15.39 18.42 -10.52
C GLN A 137 14.57 17.68 -11.59
N GLU A 138 14.11 16.47 -11.31
CA GLU A 138 13.28 15.70 -12.24
C GLU A 138 11.88 16.31 -12.36
N VAL A 139 11.32 16.79 -11.25
CA VAL A 139 10.03 17.50 -11.23
C VAL A 139 10.11 18.79 -12.02
N TYR A 140 11.17 19.60 -11.81
CA TYR A 140 11.39 20.81 -12.60
C TYR A 140 11.62 20.54 -14.09
N SER A 141 12.29 19.45 -14.45
CA SER A 141 12.50 19.09 -15.85
C SER A 141 11.20 18.65 -16.54
N LEU A 142 10.29 17.97 -15.82
CA LEU A 142 8.98 17.60 -16.33
C LEU A 142 8.09 18.81 -16.55
N ASP A 143 8.10 19.79 -15.63
CA ASP A 143 7.33 21.02 -15.77
C ASP A 143 7.87 21.89 -16.92
N SER A 144 9.17 22.01 -17.09
CA SER A 144 9.77 22.75 -18.22
C SER A 144 9.44 22.12 -19.57
N ASN A 145 9.47 20.77 -19.67
CA ASN A 145 9.06 20.05 -20.88
C ASN A 145 7.57 20.24 -21.20
N SER A 146 6.69 20.28 -20.20
CA SER A 146 5.26 20.50 -20.41
C SER A 146 4.97 21.93 -20.91
N ILE A 147 5.70 22.94 -20.40
CA ILE A 147 5.60 24.32 -20.83
C ILE A 147 6.11 24.48 -22.27
N ASP A 148 7.21 23.83 -22.63
CA ASP A 148 7.76 23.86 -23.99
C ASP A 148 6.83 23.20 -25.00
N VAL A 149 6.19 22.10 -24.63
CA VAL A 149 5.18 21.43 -25.48
C VAL A 149 3.97 22.33 -25.69
N ALA A 150 3.48 23.00 -24.64
CA ALA A 150 2.36 23.93 -24.73
C ALA A 150 2.72 25.16 -25.59
N ALA A 151 3.91 25.75 -25.42
CA ALA A 151 4.40 26.86 -26.22
C ALA A 151 4.57 26.48 -27.70
N THR A 152 5.03 25.26 -27.97
CA THR A 152 5.16 24.72 -29.34
C THR A 152 3.79 24.48 -29.98
N ALA A 153 2.83 23.98 -29.24
CA ALA A 153 1.44 23.77 -29.70
C ALA A 153 0.76 25.11 -30.05
N ILE A 154 0.98 26.16 -29.24
CA ILE A 154 0.45 27.51 -29.52
C ILE A 154 1.06 28.07 -30.80
N LYS A 155 2.38 27.99 -30.97
CA LYS A 155 3.07 28.44 -32.21
C LYS A 155 2.62 27.68 -33.45
N LEU A 156 2.36 26.40 -33.35
CA LEU A 156 1.81 25.59 -34.45
C LEU A 156 0.39 26.04 -34.80
N HIS A 157 -0.46 26.28 -33.80
CA HIS A 157 -1.83 26.75 -34.00
C HIS A 157 -1.89 28.16 -34.65
N GLU A 158 -1.00 29.05 -34.25
CA GLU A 158 -0.89 30.38 -34.89
C GLU A 158 -0.46 30.30 -36.35
N ARG A 159 0.52 29.42 -36.67
CA ARG A 159 0.93 29.21 -38.07
C ARG A 159 -0.15 28.62 -38.96
N MET A 160 -1.00 27.75 -38.41
CA MET A 160 -2.13 27.17 -39.14
C MET A 160 -3.24 28.17 -39.41
N LYS A 161 -3.35 29.29 -38.67
CA LYS A 161 -4.33 30.37 -38.93
C LYS A 161 -3.92 31.33 -40.04
N VAL A 162 -2.67 31.29 -40.48
CA VAL A 162 -2.13 32.19 -41.52
C VAL A 162 -2.10 31.55 -42.93
N LEU A 163 -2.49 30.28 -43.01
CA LEU A 163 -2.72 29.51 -44.22
C LEU A 163 -4.20 29.47 -44.58
#